data_466fce6e6de871f2b89ba90d92e07efb
#
_entry.id   466fce6e6de871f2b89ba90d92e07efb
#
_cell.length_a   1.000
_cell.length_b   1.000
_cell.length_c   1.000
_cell.angle_alpha   90.00
_cell.angle_beta   90.00
_cell.angle_gamma   90.00
#
_symmetry.space_group_name_H-M   'P 1'
#
loop_
_entity.id
_entity.type
_entity.pdbx_description
1 polymer ?
#
loop_
_entity_poly.entity_id
_entity_poly.type
_entity_poly.pdbx_seq_one_letter_code
_entity_poly.pdbx_strand_id
1 'polypeptide(L)'
;MKIRKPKKEKVFYLIGAASQTGQVREKDLLVMKPNFWAISGNGYAQFSQNYISDNWYKGGESTVSLLSGAVLQFNYDDKQKVQLENKIEWKLGFISAPSDTVHQYKTSEDLLRLSSKFGYKAITNWYYTISAEFKTQFFSNYETNSDKMVSSWLSPSELNIGIGMDYKYVKDAICNLSVLINPFNYTRYSVASDKVDPTKFNIDAGKKSKDQLGSRVEATLKWIIINNLTWESRFSYTTN
;
A
#
# COMPACT_ATOMS: atom_id res chain seq x y z
N MET A 1 -0.34 -13.61 14.91
CA MET A 1 0.92 -13.34 14.16
C MET A 1 1.92 -14.45 14.46
N LYS A 2 2.17 -15.39 13.51
CA LYS A 2 3.17 -16.44 13.71
C LYS A 2 4.55 -15.87 13.38
N ILE A 3 5.35 -15.60 14.39
CA ILE A 3 6.77 -15.25 14.23
C ILE A 3 7.47 -16.46 13.65
N ARG A 4 8.00 -16.36 12.41
CA ARG A 4 8.85 -17.40 11.84
C ARG A 4 10.09 -17.56 12.71
N LYS A 5 10.27 -18.75 13.27
CA LYS A 5 11.50 -19.09 14.00
C LYS A 5 12.69 -18.97 13.04
N PRO A 6 13.80 -18.36 13.46
CA PRO A 6 15.00 -18.26 12.61
C PRO A 6 15.51 -19.63 12.23
N LYS A 7 15.98 -19.78 10.98
CA LYS A 7 16.62 -21.00 10.50
C LYS A 7 17.91 -21.22 11.27
N LYS A 8 18.04 -22.38 11.92
CA LYS A 8 19.26 -22.78 12.64
C LYS A 8 20.29 -23.26 11.61
N GLU A 9 21.40 -22.56 11.46
CA GLU A 9 22.58 -23.07 10.73
C GLU A 9 23.64 -23.49 11.73
N LYS A 10 24.21 -24.69 11.55
CA LYS A 10 25.34 -25.16 12.34
C LYS A 10 26.63 -24.58 11.76
N VAL A 11 27.29 -23.73 12.51
CA VAL A 11 28.61 -23.19 12.16
C VAL A 11 29.63 -23.89 13.10
N PHE A 12 30.56 -24.62 12.51
CA PHE A 12 31.67 -25.26 13.26
C PHE A 12 32.84 -24.30 13.29
N TYR A 13 33.25 -23.86 14.48
CA TYR A 13 34.53 -23.21 14.69
C TYR A 13 35.52 -24.23 15.22
N LEU A 14 36.58 -24.52 14.46
CA LEU A 14 37.76 -25.20 14.95
C LEU A 14 38.57 -24.21 15.79
N ILE A 15 38.41 -24.23 17.09
CA ILE A 15 39.35 -23.58 18.00
C ILE A 15 40.49 -24.53 18.19
N GLY A 16 41.60 -24.25 17.51
CA GLY A 16 42.89 -24.92 17.76
C GLY A 16 43.43 -24.51 19.12
N ALA A 17 43.29 -25.37 20.12
CA ALA A 17 44.04 -25.28 21.37
C ALA A 17 44.66 -26.65 21.63
N ALA A 18 45.97 -26.62 21.81
CA ALA A 18 46.80 -27.80 22.10
C ALA A 18 46.35 -28.56 23.35
N SER A 19 46.36 -29.87 23.19
CA SER A 19 46.51 -30.95 24.18
C SER A 19 45.91 -30.80 25.57
N GLN A 20 44.89 -31.55 25.82
CA GLN A 20 44.83 -32.65 26.82
C GLN A 20 43.40 -33.21 26.84
N THR A 21 43.31 -34.51 26.66
CA THR A 21 42.21 -35.43 26.95
C THR A 21 41.00 -34.79 27.69
N GLY A 22 40.11 -34.19 26.96
CA GLY A 22 38.81 -33.80 27.42
C GLY A 22 37.86 -33.82 26.22
N GLN A 23 36.82 -34.62 26.31
CA GLN A 23 35.76 -34.61 25.30
C GLN A 23 35.31 -33.15 25.07
N VAL A 24 35.62 -32.62 23.90
CA VAL A 24 35.06 -31.36 23.46
C VAL A 24 33.56 -31.57 23.28
N ARG A 25 32.77 -31.15 24.25
CA ARG A 25 31.35 -31.02 24.07
C ARG A 25 31.18 -29.98 22.96
N GLU A 26 30.71 -30.41 21.80
CA GLU A 26 30.20 -29.50 20.78
C GLU A 26 29.13 -28.62 21.41
N LYS A 27 29.48 -27.40 21.77
CA LYS A 27 28.48 -26.40 22.05
C LYS A 27 27.89 -26.04 20.71
N ASP A 28 26.66 -26.45 20.46
CA ASP A 28 25.86 -25.93 19.35
C ASP A 28 25.80 -24.39 19.46
N LEU A 29 26.71 -23.71 18.80
CA LEU A 29 26.67 -22.26 18.67
C LEU A 29 25.52 -21.94 17.70
N LEU A 30 24.41 -21.55 18.26
CA LEU A 30 23.28 -21.02 17.50
C LEU A 30 23.66 -19.64 16.95
N VAL A 31 24.16 -19.59 15.72
CA VAL A 31 24.32 -18.32 15.00
C VAL A 31 22.95 -17.92 14.47
N MET A 32 22.31 -16.96 15.12
CA MET A 32 21.09 -16.36 14.63
C MET A 32 21.46 -15.35 13.55
N LYS A 33 21.22 -15.68 12.27
CA LYS A 33 21.30 -14.67 11.20
C LYS A 33 20.22 -13.61 11.45
N PRO A 34 20.59 -12.34 11.50
CA PRO A 34 19.59 -11.27 11.67
C PRO A 34 18.61 -11.31 10.49
N ASN A 35 17.33 -11.28 10.83
CA ASN A 35 16.29 -11.16 9.81
C ASN A 35 15.97 -9.67 9.64
N PHE A 36 16.41 -9.10 8.54
CA PHE A 36 16.18 -7.70 8.17
C PHE A 36 14.80 -7.44 7.54
N TRP A 37 14.02 -8.50 7.31
CA TRP A 37 12.68 -8.39 6.74
C TRP A 37 11.62 -8.35 7.83
N ALA A 38 10.75 -7.34 7.76
CA ALA A 38 9.53 -7.24 8.54
C ALA A 38 8.34 -7.40 7.60
N ILE A 39 7.54 -8.44 7.83
CA ILE A 39 6.32 -8.72 7.06
C ILE A 39 5.14 -8.52 7.98
N SER A 40 4.20 -7.67 7.57
CA SER A 40 2.96 -7.42 8.29
C SER A 40 1.80 -7.29 7.31
N GLY A 41 0.60 -7.46 7.83
CA GLY A 41 -0.60 -7.28 7.03
C GLY A 41 -1.84 -7.33 7.90
N ASN A 42 -2.88 -6.71 7.40
CA ASN A 42 -4.23 -6.75 7.95
C ASN A 42 -5.25 -6.87 6.82
N GLY A 43 -6.39 -7.41 7.13
CA GLY A 43 -7.51 -7.51 6.22
C GLY A 43 -8.82 -7.33 6.98
N TYR A 44 -9.84 -6.91 6.28
CA TYR A 44 -11.18 -6.78 6.81
C TYR A 44 -12.22 -7.18 5.77
N ALA A 45 -13.38 -7.60 6.26
CA ALA A 45 -14.59 -7.78 5.48
C ALA A 45 -15.75 -7.18 6.26
N GLN A 46 -16.59 -6.43 5.58
CA GLN A 46 -17.76 -5.77 6.16
C GLN A 46 -18.98 -6.10 5.29
N PHE A 47 -20.01 -6.62 5.91
CA PHE A 47 -21.32 -6.80 5.32
C PHE A 47 -22.28 -5.77 5.91
N SER A 48 -23.08 -5.14 5.06
CA SER A 48 -24.12 -4.21 5.48
C SER A 48 -25.39 -4.48 4.68
N GLN A 49 -26.51 -4.47 5.38
CA GLN A 49 -27.84 -4.59 4.80
C GLN A 49 -28.72 -3.47 5.35
N ASN A 50 -29.38 -2.77 4.46
CA ASN A 50 -30.38 -1.78 4.77
C ASN A 50 -31.71 -2.23 4.16
N TYR A 51 -32.77 -2.24 4.97
CA TYR A 51 -34.13 -2.54 4.52
C TYR A 51 -35.01 -1.32 4.74
N ILE A 52 -35.70 -0.90 3.70
CA ILE A 52 -36.68 0.19 3.72
C ILE A 52 -38.01 -0.38 3.27
N SER A 53 -39.05 -0.22 4.12
CA SER A 53 -40.38 -0.68 3.78
C SER A 53 -41.04 0.24 2.76
N ASP A 54 -41.95 -0.32 1.97
CA ASP A 54 -42.67 0.41 0.92
C ASP A 54 -43.51 1.57 1.44
N ASN A 55 -43.88 1.51 2.75
CA ASN A 55 -44.66 2.56 3.44
C ASN A 55 -43.79 3.72 3.96
N TRP A 56 -42.48 3.70 3.74
CA TRP A 56 -41.59 4.77 4.19
C TRP A 56 -41.76 6.04 3.39
N TYR A 57 -42.26 7.11 4.02
CA TYR A 57 -42.69 8.35 3.36
C TYR A 57 -41.52 9.17 2.74
N LYS A 58 -40.28 8.95 3.15
CA LYS A 58 -39.11 9.65 2.63
C LYS A 58 -38.48 8.99 1.41
N GLY A 59 -39.02 7.89 0.94
CA GLY A 59 -38.41 7.10 -0.13
C GLY A 59 -37.10 6.44 0.32
N GLY A 60 -36.39 5.87 -0.61
CA GLY A 60 -35.12 5.15 -0.41
C GLY A 60 -35.20 3.74 -0.99
N GLU A 61 -34.10 3.03 -0.92
CA GLU A 61 -33.98 1.69 -1.48
C GLU A 61 -33.39 0.73 -0.43
N SER A 62 -33.87 -0.50 -0.47
CA SER A 62 -33.26 -1.59 0.27
C SER A 62 -31.95 -1.98 -0.41
N THR A 63 -30.85 -1.94 0.31
CA THR A 63 -29.52 -2.19 -0.26
C THR A 63 -28.77 -3.24 0.54
N VAL A 64 -27.98 -4.03 -0.17
CA VAL A 64 -27.02 -4.97 0.40
C VAL A 64 -25.63 -4.58 -0.10
N SER A 65 -24.67 -4.47 0.79
CA SER A 65 -23.29 -4.16 0.42
C SER A 65 -22.29 -5.09 1.10
N LEU A 66 -21.23 -5.40 0.36
CA LEU A 66 -20.07 -6.15 0.83
C LEU A 66 -18.83 -5.31 0.54
N LEU A 67 -18.02 -5.05 1.55
CA LEU A 67 -16.74 -4.37 1.43
C LEU A 67 -15.65 -5.28 2.00
N SER A 68 -14.58 -5.46 1.27
CA SER A 68 -13.40 -6.19 1.71
C SER A 68 -12.13 -5.42 1.37
N GLY A 69 -11.09 -5.62 2.16
CA GLY A 69 -9.81 -5.02 1.89
C GLY A 69 -8.69 -5.72 2.62
N ALA A 70 -7.49 -5.57 2.08
CA ALA A 70 -6.27 -6.07 2.68
C ALA A 70 -5.10 -5.11 2.43
N VAL A 71 -4.22 -5.03 3.40
CA VAL A 71 -2.94 -4.33 3.30
C VAL A 71 -1.84 -5.29 3.69
N LEU A 72 -0.87 -5.47 2.81
CA LEU A 72 0.33 -6.28 3.04
C LEU A 72 1.55 -5.39 2.95
N GLN A 73 2.48 -5.54 3.87
CA GLN A 73 3.73 -4.78 3.91
C GLN A 73 4.92 -5.75 4.00
N PHE A 74 5.94 -5.48 3.18
CA PHE A 74 7.18 -6.25 3.10
C PHE A 74 8.33 -5.27 3.18
N ASN A 75 8.81 -5.01 4.38
CA ASN A 75 9.83 -4.00 4.63
C ASN A 75 11.16 -4.66 4.95
N TYR A 76 12.21 -4.19 4.30
CA TYR A 76 13.59 -4.56 4.56
C TYR A 76 14.34 -3.37 5.17
N ASP A 77 15.13 -3.63 6.21
CA ASP A 77 15.97 -2.63 6.84
C ASP A 77 17.23 -3.32 7.37
N ASP A 78 18.38 -3.06 6.74
CA ASP A 78 19.68 -3.62 7.14
C ASP A 78 20.23 -2.98 8.42
N LYS A 79 19.49 -1.98 9.01
CA LYS A 79 19.88 -1.20 10.18
C LYS A 79 21.15 -0.37 10.00
N GLN A 80 21.68 -0.29 8.80
CA GLN A 80 22.89 0.43 8.45
C GLN A 80 22.60 1.56 7.45
N LYS A 81 22.31 1.20 6.20
CA LYS A 81 22.20 2.17 5.11
C LYS A 81 21.01 1.96 4.18
N VAL A 82 20.53 0.72 4.06
CA VAL A 82 19.53 0.36 3.03
C VAL A 82 18.18 0.06 3.67
N GLN A 83 17.15 0.69 3.14
CA GLN A 83 15.76 0.41 3.48
C GLN A 83 14.96 0.19 2.21
N LEU A 84 14.04 -0.77 2.25
CA LEU A 84 13.07 -1.02 1.20
C LEU A 84 11.70 -1.21 1.84
N GLU A 85 10.76 -0.35 1.49
CA GLU A 85 9.39 -0.39 1.97
C GLU A 85 8.47 -0.74 0.81
N ASN A 86 7.78 -1.87 0.93
CA ASN A 86 6.80 -2.29 -0.07
C ASN A 86 5.44 -2.45 0.59
N LYS A 87 4.41 -1.94 -0.07
CA LYS A 87 3.03 -2.03 0.38
C LYS A 87 2.13 -2.42 -0.79
N ILE A 88 1.31 -3.43 -0.55
CA ILE A 88 0.20 -3.82 -1.41
C ILE A 88 -1.08 -3.47 -0.67
N GLU A 89 -1.94 -2.67 -1.26
CA GLU A 89 -3.25 -2.32 -0.73
C GLU A 89 -4.31 -2.72 -1.75
N TRP A 90 -5.27 -3.47 -1.29
CA TRP A 90 -6.41 -3.90 -2.07
C TRP A 90 -7.70 -3.56 -1.33
N LYS A 91 -8.67 -2.98 -2.05
CA LYS A 91 -10.02 -2.74 -1.58
C LYS A 91 -10.99 -3.14 -2.67
N LEU A 92 -12.05 -3.83 -2.27
CA LEU A 92 -13.11 -4.23 -3.16
C LEU A 92 -14.45 -4.19 -2.43
N GLY A 93 -15.36 -3.42 -2.98
CA GLY A 93 -16.71 -3.29 -2.47
C GLY A 93 -17.75 -3.45 -3.57
N PHE A 94 -18.85 -4.08 -3.22
CA PHE A 94 -20.04 -4.19 -4.07
C PHE A 94 -21.26 -3.70 -3.30
N ILE A 95 -22.17 -3.07 -4.01
CA ILE A 95 -23.45 -2.63 -3.48
C ILE A 95 -24.56 -3.01 -4.49
N SER A 96 -25.69 -3.50 -3.96
CA SER A 96 -26.87 -3.69 -4.78
C SER A 96 -27.45 -2.32 -5.21
N ALA A 97 -27.93 -2.24 -6.43
CA ALA A 97 -28.54 -1.06 -7.02
C ALA A 97 -29.95 -1.43 -7.57
N PRO A 98 -30.96 -1.55 -6.71
CA PRO A 98 -32.30 -2.03 -7.11
C PRO A 98 -32.97 -1.17 -8.16
N SER A 99 -32.70 0.14 -8.19
CA SER A 99 -33.20 1.09 -9.20
C SER A 99 -32.46 1.01 -10.53
N ASP A 100 -31.34 0.29 -10.58
CA ASP A 100 -30.63 0.08 -11.85
C ASP A 100 -31.20 -1.15 -12.56
N THR A 101 -31.88 -0.89 -13.68
CA THR A 101 -32.52 -1.95 -14.47
C THR A 101 -31.54 -2.75 -15.33
N VAL A 102 -30.32 -2.24 -15.53
CA VAL A 102 -29.29 -2.86 -16.37
C VAL A 102 -28.27 -3.61 -15.49
N HIS A 103 -27.84 -2.99 -14.40
CA HIS A 103 -26.80 -3.55 -13.52
C HIS A 103 -27.26 -3.56 -12.06
N GLN A 104 -27.74 -4.70 -11.58
CA GLN A 104 -28.26 -4.87 -10.21
C GLN A 104 -27.18 -4.72 -9.12
N TYR A 105 -25.90 -4.85 -9.47
CA TYR A 105 -24.77 -4.69 -8.55
C TYR A 105 -23.72 -3.77 -9.16
N LYS A 106 -23.20 -2.88 -8.33
CA LYS A 106 -22.13 -1.94 -8.70
C LYS A 106 -20.95 -2.08 -7.76
N THR A 107 -19.77 -1.74 -8.25
CA THR A 107 -18.61 -1.56 -7.38
C THR A 107 -18.75 -0.26 -6.60
N SER A 108 -18.72 -0.34 -5.27
CA SER A 108 -18.68 0.81 -4.37
C SER A 108 -17.25 1.26 -4.06
N GLU A 109 -16.33 0.31 -4.01
CA GLU A 109 -14.88 0.51 -3.86
C GLU A 109 -14.17 -0.45 -4.82
N ASP A 110 -13.15 0.03 -5.50
CA ASP A 110 -12.29 -0.80 -6.35
C ASP A 110 -10.91 -0.16 -6.45
N LEU A 111 -9.95 -0.72 -5.74
CA LEU A 111 -8.59 -0.20 -5.66
C LEU A 111 -7.57 -1.34 -5.55
N LEU A 112 -6.60 -1.33 -6.45
CA LEU A 112 -5.32 -1.98 -6.27
C LEU A 112 -4.23 -0.90 -6.25
N ARG A 113 -3.47 -0.83 -5.16
CA ARG A 113 -2.31 0.05 -5.03
C ARG A 113 -1.08 -0.76 -4.66
N LEU A 114 -0.05 -0.62 -5.47
CA LEU A 114 1.27 -1.19 -5.24
C LEU A 114 2.24 -0.02 -4.99
N SER A 115 2.93 -0.01 -3.87
CA SER A 115 3.90 1.03 -3.54
C SER A 115 5.23 0.38 -3.18
N SER A 116 6.31 0.93 -3.70
CA SER A 116 7.68 0.52 -3.38
C SER A 116 8.53 1.76 -3.17
N LYS A 117 9.29 1.80 -2.07
CA LYS A 117 10.18 2.91 -1.75
C LYS A 117 11.54 2.35 -1.31
N PHE A 118 12.56 2.62 -2.10
CA PHE A 118 13.95 2.30 -1.80
C PHE A 118 14.61 3.53 -1.18
N GLY A 119 15.26 3.36 -0.04
CA GLY A 119 15.97 4.41 0.68
C GLY A 119 17.43 4.03 0.93
N TYR A 120 18.35 4.95 0.64
CA TYR A 120 19.75 4.84 1.01
C TYR A 120 20.13 5.97 1.96
N LYS A 121 20.63 5.63 3.15
CA LYS A 121 20.92 6.59 4.21
C LYS A 121 22.01 7.57 3.77
N ALA A 122 21.65 8.86 3.73
CA ALA A 122 22.58 9.95 3.40
C ALA A 122 23.29 10.46 4.67
N ILE A 123 22.51 10.94 5.62
CA ILE A 123 22.95 11.43 6.92
C ILE A 123 21.92 10.99 7.99
N THR A 124 22.06 11.42 9.23
CA THR A 124 21.11 11.09 10.29
C THR A 124 19.69 11.49 9.89
N ASN A 125 18.76 10.54 9.93
CA ASN A 125 17.34 10.69 9.59
C ASN A 125 17.00 11.02 8.13
N TRP A 126 17.98 11.26 7.26
CA TRP A 126 17.78 11.54 5.84
C TRP A 126 18.21 10.40 4.95
N TYR A 127 17.38 10.09 3.96
CA TYR A 127 17.61 9.01 2.99
C TYR A 127 17.46 9.56 1.56
N TYR A 128 18.39 9.25 0.67
CA TYR A 128 18.14 9.34 -0.78
C TYR A 128 17.10 8.29 -1.13
N THR A 129 16.09 8.68 -1.86
CA THR A 129 14.91 7.83 -2.05
C THR A 129 14.50 7.77 -3.52
N ILE A 130 14.19 6.55 -3.97
CA ILE A 130 13.46 6.29 -5.20
C ILE A 130 12.13 5.65 -4.79
N SER A 131 11.03 6.22 -5.24
CA SER A 131 9.68 5.74 -4.95
C SER A 131 8.93 5.42 -6.23
N ALA A 132 8.13 4.35 -6.20
CA ALA A 132 7.22 3.98 -7.26
C ALA A 132 5.86 3.64 -6.63
N GLU A 133 4.79 4.16 -7.19
CA GLU A 133 3.41 3.86 -6.80
C GLU A 133 2.60 3.59 -8.06
N PHE A 134 1.92 2.45 -8.09
CA PHE A 134 0.99 2.08 -9.15
C PHE A 134 -0.39 1.88 -8.56
N LYS A 135 -1.39 2.55 -9.13
CA LYS A 135 -2.81 2.42 -8.77
C LYS A 135 -3.62 1.99 -9.97
N THR A 136 -4.60 1.12 -9.74
CA THR A 136 -5.57 0.71 -10.75
C THR A 136 -6.82 0.14 -10.11
N GLN A 137 -7.76 -0.26 -10.95
CA GLN A 137 -9.02 -0.93 -10.61
C GLN A 137 -9.08 -2.32 -11.25
N PHE A 138 -9.89 -3.22 -10.66
CA PHE A 138 -10.06 -4.58 -11.15
C PHE A 138 -11.32 -4.77 -12.01
N PHE A 139 -12.43 -4.13 -11.59
CA PHE A 139 -13.75 -4.43 -12.12
C PHE A 139 -14.27 -3.34 -13.04
N SER A 140 -15.12 -3.75 -13.96
CA SER A 140 -15.87 -2.82 -14.78
C SER A 140 -16.99 -2.19 -13.96
N ASN A 141 -17.12 -0.88 -14.06
CA ASN A 141 -18.21 -0.12 -13.47
C ASN A 141 -18.92 0.68 -14.56
N TYR A 142 -20.23 0.87 -14.39
CA TYR A 142 -21.10 1.45 -15.40
C TYR A 142 -21.87 2.64 -14.85
N GLU A 143 -22.30 3.54 -15.72
CA GLU A 143 -23.27 4.59 -15.35
C GLU A 143 -24.63 3.95 -15.02
N THR A 144 -25.40 4.59 -14.15
CA THR A 144 -26.73 4.07 -13.74
C THR A 144 -27.67 3.96 -14.93
N ASN A 145 -28.37 2.82 -15.07
CA ASN A 145 -29.29 2.53 -16.17
C ASN A 145 -28.66 2.65 -17.56
N SER A 146 -27.37 2.31 -17.70
CA SER A 146 -26.65 2.46 -18.95
C SER A 146 -25.55 1.41 -19.10
N ASP A 147 -25.29 0.97 -20.32
CA ASP A 147 -24.13 0.14 -20.65
C ASP A 147 -22.83 0.93 -20.84
N LYS A 148 -22.87 2.25 -20.55
CA LYS A 148 -21.71 3.11 -20.68
C LYS A 148 -20.73 2.82 -19.55
N MET A 149 -19.56 2.31 -19.90
CA MET A 149 -18.51 1.95 -18.97
C MET A 149 -17.81 3.18 -18.40
N VAL A 150 -17.71 3.26 -17.09
CA VAL A 150 -17.01 4.33 -16.36
C VAL A 150 -15.56 3.94 -16.06
N SER A 151 -15.35 2.68 -15.68
CA SER A 151 -14.02 2.14 -15.37
C SER A 151 -13.97 0.65 -15.68
N SER A 152 -12.74 0.12 -15.82
CA SER A 152 -12.50 -1.31 -16.01
C SER A 152 -11.07 -1.66 -15.60
N TRP A 153 -10.65 -2.90 -15.77
CA TRP A 153 -9.27 -3.33 -15.53
C TRP A 153 -8.26 -2.41 -16.24
N LEU A 154 -7.30 -1.87 -15.47
CA LEU A 154 -6.30 -0.89 -15.92
C LEU A 154 -6.89 0.40 -16.56
N SER A 155 -8.14 0.74 -16.24
CA SER A 155 -8.83 1.90 -16.81
C SER A 155 -9.72 2.58 -15.77
N PRO A 156 -9.18 3.55 -14.99
CA PRO A 156 -7.86 4.17 -15.11
C PRO A 156 -6.73 3.38 -14.46
N SER A 157 -5.50 3.68 -14.86
CA SER A 157 -4.30 3.35 -14.11
C SER A 157 -3.40 4.59 -13.96
N GLU A 158 -2.72 4.69 -12.83
CA GLU A 158 -1.82 5.79 -12.47
C GLU A 158 -0.49 5.20 -12.01
N LEU A 159 0.61 5.59 -12.66
CA LEU A 159 1.97 5.25 -12.29
C LEU A 159 2.69 6.52 -11.85
N ASN A 160 3.18 6.54 -10.62
CA ASN A 160 4.03 7.59 -10.10
C ASN A 160 5.44 7.05 -9.85
N ILE A 161 6.47 7.73 -10.34
CA ILE A 161 7.87 7.42 -10.05
C ILE A 161 8.53 8.71 -9.57
N GLY A 162 9.09 8.68 -8.37
CA GLY A 162 9.72 9.84 -7.76
C GLY A 162 11.15 9.57 -7.33
N ILE A 163 12.01 10.58 -7.48
CA ILE A 163 13.38 10.59 -6.98
C ILE A 163 13.54 11.79 -6.07
N GLY A 164 14.05 11.57 -4.86
CA GLY A 164 14.18 12.64 -3.89
C GLY A 164 14.83 12.22 -2.58
N MET A 165 14.36 12.80 -1.51
CA MET A 165 14.84 12.54 -0.15
C MET A 165 13.67 12.29 0.80
N ASP A 166 13.87 11.39 1.75
CA ASP A 166 12.93 11.06 2.82
C ASP A 166 13.57 11.38 4.17
N TYR A 167 12.92 12.26 4.93
CA TYR A 167 13.27 12.51 6.33
C TYR A 167 12.44 11.61 7.22
N LYS A 168 13.10 10.80 8.05
CA LYS A 168 12.44 9.89 8.98
C LYS A 168 12.79 10.21 10.42
N TYR A 169 11.80 10.47 11.24
CA TYR A 169 11.93 10.66 12.66
C TYR A 169 11.11 9.61 13.40
N VAL A 170 11.79 8.77 14.17
CA VAL A 170 11.17 7.73 14.99
C VAL A 170 11.60 7.96 16.44
N LYS A 171 10.62 8.12 17.33
CA LYS A 171 10.86 8.25 18.77
C LYS A 171 10.10 7.15 19.52
N ASP A 172 10.85 6.21 20.09
CA ASP A 172 10.38 5.19 21.07
C ASP A 172 9.05 4.48 20.71
N ALA A 173 8.80 4.22 19.45
CA ALA A 173 7.53 3.72 18.93
C ALA A 173 6.31 4.64 19.22
N ILE A 174 6.49 5.79 19.86
CA ILE A 174 5.42 6.75 20.18
C ILE A 174 5.13 7.66 19.00
N CYS A 175 6.17 8.12 18.30
CA CYS A 175 6.03 9.02 17.17
C CYS A 175 6.83 8.50 15.98
N ASN A 176 6.18 8.38 14.84
CA ASN A 176 6.80 8.04 13.57
C ASN A 176 6.38 9.09 12.54
N LEU A 177 7.33 9.91 12.10
CA LEU A 177 7.15 10.94 11.08
C LEU A 177 8.04 10.60 9.88
N SER A 178 7.47 10.60 8.68
CA SER A 178 8.22 10.53 7.43
C SER A 178 7.79 11.69 6.55
N VAL A 179 8.76 12.42 5.99
CA VAL A 179 8.55 13.51 5.04
C VAL A 179 9.35 13.22 3.78
N LEU A 180 8.67 12.79 2.74
CA LEU A 180 9.22 12.50 1.42
C LEU A 180 9.12 13.74 0.55
N ILE A 181 10.24 14.17 -0.02
CA ILE A 181 10.33 15.30 -0.95
C ILE A 181 10.93 14.77 -2.24
N ASN A 182 10.13 14.70 -3.29
CA ASN A 182 10.53 14.29 -4.62
C ASN A 182 10.52 15.51 -5.55
N PRO A 183 11.64 16.19 -5.74
CA PRO A 183 11.74 17.29 -6.71
C PRO A 183 11.50 16.84 -8.15
N PHE A 184 11.79 15.59 -8.45
CA PHE A 184 11.49 14.96 -9.73
C PHE A 184 10.47 13.85 -9.52
N ASN A 185 9.23 14.08 -9.95
CA ASN A 185 8.14 13.12 -9.91
C ASN A 185 7.53 12.99 -11.31
N TYR A 186 7.62 11.79 -11.86
CA TYR A 186 6.96 11.42 -13.12
C TYR A 186 5.63 10.74 -12.79
N THR A 187 4.57 11.22 -13.39
CA THR A 187 3.22 10.65 -13.27
C THR A 187 2.69 10.30 -14.65
N ARG A 188 2.23 9.06 -14.82
CA ARG A 188 1.55 8.61 -16.03
C ARG A 188 0.15 8.14 -15.68
N TYR A 189 -0.83 8.81 -16.28
CA TYR A 189 -2.22 8.37 -16.32
C TYR A 189 -2.45 7.56 -17.58
N SER A 190 -3.18 6.45 -17.49
CA SER A 190 -3.52 5.68 -18.68
C SER A 190 -4.88 4.99 -18.56
N VAL A 191 -5.50 4.78 -19.71
CA VAL A 191 -6.77 4.05 -19.90
C VAL A 191 -6.53 3.00 -20.95
N ALA A 192 -6.62 1.73 -20.56
CA ALA A 192 -6.36 0.60 -21.46
C ALA A 192 -7.58 0.27 -22.32
N SER A 193 -8.79 0.46 -21.79
CA SER A 193 -10.04 0.10 -22.47
C SER A 193 -10.53 1.20 -23.41
N ASP A 194 -10.91 0.83 -24.64
CA ASP A 194 -11.52 1.74 -25.61
C ASP A 194 -12.96 2.15 -25.23
N LYS A 195 -13.58 1.44 -24.29
CA LYS A 195 -14.94 1.71 -23.83
C LYS A 195 -15.02 2.73 -22.70
N VAL A 196 -13.88 3.08 -22.12
CA VAL A 196 -13.78 4.04 -21.00
C VAL A 196 -13.33 5.39 -21.54
N ASP A 197 -14.07 6.44 -21.20
CA ASP A 197 -13.76 7.82 -21.62
C ASP A 197 -12.50 8.33 -20.90
N PRO A 198 -11.37 8.54 -21.61
CA PRO A 198 -10.11 8.97 -21.01
C PRO A 198 -10.18 10.40 -20.45
N THR A 199 -11.10 11.26 -20.95
CA THR A 199 -11.21 12.65 -20.50
C THR A 199 -11.63 12.77 -19.03
N LYS A 200 -12.33 11.76 -18.50
CA LYS A 200 -12.69 11.67 -17.07
C LYS A 200 -11.48 11.49 -16.14
N PHE A 201 -10.31 11.14 -16.69
CA PHE A 201 -9.10 10.80 -15.94
C PHE A 201 -7.91 11.71 -16.27
N ASN A 202 -8.19 12.98 -16.59
CA ASN A 202 -7.17 13.98 -16.92
C ASN A 202 -6.33 13.64 -18.17
N ILE A 203 -6.86 12.84 -19.10
CA ILE A 203 -6.24 12.47 -20.35
C ILE A 203 -6.94 13.22 -21.47
N ASP A 204 -6.18 13.80 -22.42
CA ASP A 204 -6.73 14.57 -23.51
C ASP A 204 -7.58 13.68 -24.45
N ALA A 205 -8.63 14.25 -25.04
CA ALA A 205 -9.51 13.56 -25.97
C ALA A 205 -8.70 12.89 -27.11
N GLY A 206 -9.01 11.63 -27.39
CA GLY A 206 -8.32 10.85 -28.42
C GLY A 206 -6.97 10.25 -28.04
N LYS A 207 -6.49 10.52 -26.81
CA LYS A 207 -5.30 9.87 -26.25
C LYS A 207 -5.66 8.82 -25.23
N LYS A 208 -4.83 7.79 -25.09
CA LYS A 208 -4.99 6.72 -24.08
C LYS A 208 -4.10 6.93 -22.85
N SER A 209 -3.19 7.87 -22.89
CA SER A 209 -2.30 8.18 -21.77
C SER A 209 -1.89 9.64 -21.77
N LYS A 210 -1.51 10.13 -20.57
CA LYS A 210 -0.94 11.45 -20.34
C LYS A 210 0.21 11.33 -19.37
N ASP A 211 1.33 11.87 -19.76
CA ASP A 211 2.55 11.91 -18.96
C ASP A 211 2.72 13.31 -18.38
N GLN A 212 3.11 13.39 -17.12
CA GLN A 212 3.36 14.63 -16.41
C GLN A 212 4.67 14.52 -15.63
N LEU A 213 5.45 15.58 -15.66
CA LEU A 213 6.65 15.71 -14.83
C LEU A 213 6.45 16.89 -13.89
N GLY A 214 6.69 16.68 -12.62
CA GLY A 214 6.49 17.69 -11.60
C GLY A 214 7.27 17.37 -10.33
N SER A 215 6.79 17.87 -9.20
CA SER A 215 7.34 17.54 -7.88
C SER A 215 6.25 17.07 -6.93
N ARG A 216 6.62 16.24 -5.95
CA ARG A 216 5.70 15.70 -4.94
C ARG A 216 6.30 15.82 -3.55
N VAL A 217 5.47 16.25 -2.61
CA VAL A 217 5.77 16.23 -1.19
C VAL A 217 4.73 15.35 -0.49
N GLU A 218 5.19 14.42 0.30
CA GLU A 218 4.32 13.56 1.11
C GLU A 218 4.81 13.53 2.55
N ALA A 219 3.91 13.77 3.50
CA ALA A 219 4.19 13.66 4.92
C ALA A 219 3.24 12.65 5.55
N THR A 220 3.78 11.72 6.33
CA THR A 220 3.02 10.76 7.13
C THR A 220 3.42 10.88 8.58
N LEU A 221 2.42 10.96 9.45
CA LEU A 221 2.60 11.02 10.89
C LEU A 221 1.75 9.93 11.54
N LYS A 222 2.40 9.16 12.40
CA LYS A 222 1.73 8.29 13.36
C LYS A 222 2.21 8.66 14.75
N TRP A 223 1.31 9.10 15.62
CA TRP A 223 1.63 9.55 16.97
C TRP A 223 0.68 8.92 17.99
N ILE A 224 1.24 8.18 18.91
CA ILE A 224 0.52 7.66 20.07
C ILE A 224 0.53 8.76 21.14
N ILE A 225 -0.58 9.50 21.25
CA ILE A 225 -0.73 10.62 22.18
C ILE A 225 -0.83 10.09 23.61
N ILE A 226 -1.64 9.07 23.80
CA ILE A 226 -1.82 8.31 25.04
C ILE A 226 -2.09 6.84 24.67
N ASN A 227 -2.05 5.92 25.64
CA ASN A 227 -2.16 4.47 25.41
C ASN A 227 -3.36 4.04 24.54
N ASN A 228 -4.47 4.78 24.59
CA ASN A 228 -5.70 4.46 23.85
C ASN A 228 -6.01 5.46 22.72
N LEU A 229 -5.13 6.42 22.44
CA LEU A 229 -5.34 7.42 21.40
C LEU A 229 -4.13 7.51 20.49
N THR A 230 -4.34 7.08 19.24
CA THR A 230 -3.34 7.18 18.18
C THR A 230 -3.83 8.17 17.12
N TRP A 231 -3.01 9.15 16.79
CA TRP A 231 -3.23 10.07 15.68
C TRP A 231 -2.46 9.57 14.47
N GLU A 232 -3.16 9.35 13.36
CA GLU A 232 -2.55 9.03 12.07
C GLU A 232 -2.98 10.08 11.05
N SER A 233 -2.01 10.65 10.34
CA SER A 233 -2.23 11.68 9.34
C SER A 233 -1.34 11.45 8.13
N ARG A 234 -1.89 11.70 6.93
CA ARG A 234 -1.15 11.70 5.68
C ARG A 234 -1.50 12.95 4.89
N PHE A 235 -0.47 13.68 4.51
CA PHE A 235 -0.54 14.82 3.60
C PHE A 235 0.19 14.47 2.31
N SER A 236 -0.37 14.80 1.16
CA SER A 236 0.28 14.62 -0.14
C SER A 236 -0.05 15.82 -1.02
N TYR A 237 0.98 16.43 -1.57
CA TYR A 237 0.87 17.53 -2.52
C TYR A 237 1.72 17.22 -3.74
N THR A 238 1.14 17.36 -4.92
CA THR A 238 1.82 17.18 -6.21
C THR A 238 1.59 18.41 -7.06
N THR A 239 2.65 18.93 -7.66
CA THR A 239 2.60 20.04 -8.63
C THR A 239 3.18 19.56 -9.96
N ASN A 240 2.64 20.08 -11.05
CA ASN A 240 3.06 19.83 -12.43
C ASN A 240 3.60 21.13 -13.02
#